data_91eb82ef7d3a4ccace11b4d111bdb83a
#
_entry.id   91eb82ef7d3a4ccace11b4d111bdb83a
#
_cell.length_a   1.000
_cell.length_b   1.000
_cell.length_c   1.000
_cell.angle_alpha   90.00
_cell.angle_beta   90.00
_cell.angle_gamma   90.00
#
_symmetry.space_group_name_H-M   'P 1'
#
loop_
_entity.id
_entity.type
_entity.pdbx_description
1 polymer ?
#
loop_
_entity_poly.entity_id
_entity_poly.type
_entity_poly.pdbx_seq_one_letter_code
_entity_poly.pdbx_strand_id
1 'polypeptide(L)'
;SRAQLWAFARLKAPVSRATPSLAMNDHQLLRYSRQILLPSIGLDGQERLLKSRVLIVGLGGLGSPAALYLAAAGVGTLVVADFDAVDLTNLQRQILHTTDRLGMAKVDSAIQALETLNPEVRVEGYRGLIDGDCLPGLLADVDAVVDACDNFATRFALNAACQRSRIPLISGAAIRAEGQVTVFPGTPDGPCYQCLYPREGQADETCSNNGVLAPLVGIVGAILAAETIKVLTGAGQTLAGHLLLIDALTMEFRALRLPADPACPICSSRGDRWSDKG
;
A
#
# COMPACT_ATOMS: atom_id res chain seq x y z
N SER A 1 29.14 -3.61 9.68
CA SER A 1 29.35 -3.69 11.12
C SER A 1 28.30 -4.60 11.74
N ARG A 2 28.69 -5.42 12.72
CA ARG A 2 27.93 -6.54 13.33
C ARG A 2 26.56 -6.20 13.96
N ALA A 3 26.12 -4.97 13.91
CA ALA A 3 24.87 -4.51 14.54
C ALA A 3 23.60 -4.70 13.64
N GLN A 4 23.76 -4.91 12.35
CA GLN A 4 22.63 -5.09 11.41
C GLN A 4 22.12 -6.53 11.30
N LEU A 5 22.85 -7.50 11.82
CA LEU A 5 22.48 -8.93 11.78
C LEU A 5 21.43 -9.34 12.82
N TRP A 6 21.07 -8.46 13.77
CA TRP A 6 20.14 -8.79 14.85
C TRP A 6 18.67 -8.44 14.56
N ALA A 7 18.36 -7.71 13.48
CA ALA A 7 16.99 -7.39 13.10
C ALA A 7 16.24 -8.59 12.48
N PHE A 8 16.96 -9.57 11.94
CA PHE A 8 16.38 -10.77 11.32
C PHE A 8 16.01 -11.91 12.29
N ALA A 9 16.44 -11.84 13.54
CA ALA A 9 16.33 -12.96 14.49
C ALA A 9 14.93 -13.13 15.13
N ARG A 10 13.91 -12.40 14.72
CA ARG A 10 12.51 -12.56 15.19
C ARG A 10 11.47 -12.87 14.11
N LEU A 11 11.90 -13.22 12.92
CA LEU A 11 11.01 -13.98 12.03
C LEU A 11 10.91 -15.39 12.64
N LYS A 12 9.83 -15.62 13.39
CA LYS A 12 9.48 -16.96 13.86
C LYS A 12 9.48 -17.88 12.64
N ALA A 13 10.07 -19.08 12.81
CA ALA A 13 10.03 -20.16 11.84
C ALA A 13 8.64 -20.31 11.21
N PRO A 14 8.53 -20.75 9.95
CA PRO A 14 7.25 -20.91 9.28
C PRO A 14 6.39 -21.83 10.16
N VAL A 15 5.35 -21.24 10.76
CA VAL A 15 4.28 -22.01 11.37
C VAL A 15 3.65 -22.77 10.21
N SER A 16 3.70 -24.09 10.27
CA SER A 16 2.99 -24.99 9.37
C SER A 16 1.62 -24.38 9.04
N ARG A 17 1.38 -24.10 7.76
CA ARG A 17 0.07 -23.68 7.28
C ARG A 17 -0.90 -24.85 7.56
N ALA A 18 -1.54 -24.83 8.73
CA ALA A 18 -2.78 -25.56 8.87
C ALA A 18 -3.71 -24.98 7.79
N THR A 19 -4.13 -25.80 6.84
CA THR A 19 -5.15 -25.48 5.85
C THR A 19 -6.37 -24.97 6.60
N PRO A 20 -6.71 -23.66 6.55
CA PRO A 20 -7.90 -23.18 7.22
C PRO A 20 -9.11 -23.84 6.55
N SER A 21 -10.13 -24.18 7.31
CA SER A 21 -11.46 -24.50 6.83
C SER A 21 -11.85 -23.50 5.75
N LEU A 22 -12.23 -23.95 4.57
CA LEU A 22 -12.53 -23.15 3.37
C LEU A 22 -13.76 -22.24 3.52
N ALA A 23 -14.47 -22.30 4.64
CA ALA A 23 -15.70 -21.53 4.87
C ALA A 23 -15.48 -20.49 5.99
N MET A 24 -15.95 -19.26 5.74
CA MET A 24 -16.05 -18.24 6.79
C MET A 24 -16.95 -18.73 7.91
N ASN A 25 -16.55 -18.44 9.18
CA ASN A 25 -17.39 -18.70 10.33
C ASN A 25 -18.51 -17.67 10.47
N ASP A 26 -19.50 -17.94 11.34
CA ASP A 26 -20.67 -17.06 11.54
C ASP A 26 -20.26 -15.64 11.99
N HIS A 27 -19.21 -15.49 12.77
CA HIS A 27 -18.71 -14.18 13.20
C HIS A 27 -18.15 -13.39 12.03
N GLN A 28 -17.40 -14.01 11.13
CA GLN A 28 -16.88 -13.41 9.90
C GLN A 28 -18.02 -13.06 8.93
N LEU A 29 -18.99 -13.95 8.74
CA LEU A 29 -20.16 -13.70 7.93
C LEU A 29 -20.95 -12.48 8.44
N LEU A 30 -21.08 -12.34 9.74
CA LEU A 30 -21.74 -11.19 10.35
C LEU A 30 -20.90 -9.91 10.21
N ARG A 31 -19.63 -9.97 10.52
CA ARG A 31 -18.69 -8.82 10.44
C ARG A 31 -18.63 -8.23 9.04
N TYR A 32 -18.49 -9.07 8.03
CA TYR A 32 -18.32 -8.64 6.64
C TYR A 32 -19.63 -8.64 5.83
N SER A 33 -20.79 -8.84 6.47
CA SER A 33 -22.10 -8.99 5.81
C SER A 33 -22.40 -7.87 4.82
N ARG A 34 -22.11 -6.62 5.17
CA ARG A 34 -22.40 -5.46 4.30
C ARG A 34 -21.56 -5.47 3.02
N GLN A 35 -20.35 -6.00 3.06
CA GLN A 35 -19.45 -6.13 1.91
C GLN A 35 -19.82 -7.37 1.07
N ILE A 36 -20.19 -8.46 1.74
CA ILE A 36 -20.65 -9.70 1.09
C ILE A 36 -21.94 -9.47 0.28
N LEU A 37 -22.83 -8.58 0.74
CA LEU A 37 -24.05 -8.22 0.04
C LEU A 37 -23.83 -7.45 -1.26
N LEU A 38 -22.62 -6.93 -1.53
CA LEU A 38 -22.29 -6.31 -2.80
C LEU A 38 -22.09 -7.42 -3.86
N PRO A 39 -22.90 -7.48 -4.94
CA PRO A 39 -22.79 -8.56 -5.93
C PRO A 39 -21.42 -8.65 -6.61
N SER A 40 -20.69 -7.53 -6.66
CA SER A 40 -19.33 -7.47 -7.22
C SER A 40 -18.25 -8.07 -6.30
N ILE A 41 -18.53 -8.26 -5.02
CA ILE A 41 -17.63 -8.88 -4.06
C ILE A 41 -18.13 -10.28 -3.69
N GLY A 42 -19.33 -10.38 -3.11
CA GLY A 42 -19.92 -11.63 -2.70
C GLY A 42 -19.11 -12.39 -1.64
N LEU A 43 -19.45 -13.65 -1.43
CA LEU A 43 -18.70 -14.55 -0.57
C LEU A 43 -17.29 -14.83 -1.09
N ASP A 44 -17.16 -15.09 -2.39
CA ASP A 44 -15.89 -15.43 -3.02
C ASP A 44 -14.87 -14.29 -2.95
N GLY A 45 -15.32 -13.04 -3.10
CA GLY A 45 -14.47 -11.87 -2.96
C GLY A 45 -14.00 -11.68 -1.52
N GLN A 46 -14.91 -11.88 -0.54
CA GLN A 46 -14.56 -11.80 0.87
C GLN A 46 -13.58 -12.89 1.27
N GLU A 47 -13.75 -14.12 0.78
CA GLU A 47 -12.78 -15.19 1.02
C GLU A 47 -11.40 -14.89 0.43
N ARG A 48 -11.36 -14.23 -0.75
CA ARG A 48 -10.08 -13.76 -1.33
C ARG A 48 -9.42 -12.74 -0.44
N LEU A 49 -10.16 -11.75 0.09
CA LEU A 49 -9.61 -10.77 1.03
C LEU A 49 -9.03 -11.42 2.28
N LEU A 50 -9.76 -12.35 2.89
CA LEU A 50 -9.30 -13.08 4.09
C LEU A 50 -8.02 -13.90 3.87
N LYS A 51 -7.75 -14.29 2.64
CA LYS A 51 -6.53 -15.04 2.26
C LYS A 51 -5.40 -14.12 1.80
N SER A 52 -5.71 -12.87 1.49
CA SER A 52 -4.75 -11.93 0.90
C SER A 52 -3.75 -11.39 1.92
N ARG A 53 -2.57 -11.07 1.41
CA ARG A 53 -1.48 -10.42 2.11
C ARG A 53 -1.11 -9.11 1.40
N VAL A 54 -1.20 -7.98 2.10
CA VAL A 54 -0.93 -6.65 1.55
C VAL A 54 0.21 -5.99 2.29
N LEU A 55 1.19 -5.46 1.56
CA LEU A 55 2.22 -4.58 2.10
C LEU A 55 1.78 -3.12 1.98
N ILE A 56 1.80 -2.39 3.08
CA ILE A 56 1.53 -0.95 3.14
C ILE A 56 2.83 -0.25 3.52
N VAL A 57 3.36 0.59 2.62
CA VAL A 57 4.58 1.37 2.86
C VAL A 57 4.23 2.81 3.11
N GLY A 58 4.59 3.29 4.29
CA GLY A 58 4.21 4.59 4.83
C GLY A 58 2.91 4.51 5.64
N LEU A 59 2.98 4.91 6.91
CA LEU A 59 1.85 4.96 7.85
C LEU A 59 1.48 6.41 8.21
N GLY A 60 1.76 7.31 7.29
CA GLY A 60 1.45 8.72 7.36
C GLY A 60 -0.02 9.03 7.04
N GLY A 61 -0.25 10.21 6.44
CA GLY A 61 -1.61 10.69 6.14
C GLY A 61 -2.40 9.81 5.17
N LEU A 62 -1.73 9.21 4.17
CA LEU A 62 -2.33 8.31 3.19
C LEU A 62 -2.46 6.87 3.72
N GLY A 63 -1.37 6.37 4.33
CA GLY A 63 -1.33 5.01 4.85
C GLY A 63 -2.27 4.78 6.03
N SER A 64 -2.50 5.80 6.86
CA SER A 64 -3.42 5.72 8.00
C SER A 64 -4.84 5.28 7.59
N PRO A 65 -5.56 6.00 6.74
CA PRO A 65 -6.89 5.59 6.30
C PRO A 65 -6.86 4.32 5.44
N ALA A 66 -5.83 4.14 4.61
CA ALA A 66 -5.70 2.92 3.81
C ALA A 66 -5.62 1.66 4.69
N ALA A 67 -4.75 1.67 5.71
CA ALA A 67 -4.60 0.56 6.65
C ALA A 67 -5.88 0.28 7.44
N LEU A 68 -6.55 1.34 7.95
CA LEU A 68 -7.82 1.21 8.67
C LEU A 68 -8.90 0.53 7.82
N TYR A 69 -9.11 0.99 6.58
CA TYR A 69 -10.13 0.40 5.71
C TYR A 69 -9.78 -1.03 5.28
N LEU A 70 -8.52 -1.34 4.99
CA LEU A 70 -8.10 -2.69 4.62
C LEU A 70 -8.24 -3.68 5.78
N ALA A 71 -7.90 -3.25 7.00
CA ALA A 71 -8.14 -4.05 8.21
C ALA A 71 -9.64 -4.25 8.46
N ALA A 72 -10.44 -3.19 8.40
CA ALA A 72 -11.88 -3.26 8.58
C ALA A 72 -12.57 -4.15 7.53
N ALA A 73 -12.07 -4.14 6.28
CA ALA A 73 -12.56 -4.97 5.18
C ALA A 73 -12.15 -6.45 5.31
N GLY A 74 -11.24 -6.80 6.22
CA GLY A 74 -10.84 -8.18 6.47
C GLY A 74 -9.77 -8.70 5.51
N VAL A 75 -8.81 -7.87 5.10
CA VAL A 75 -7.58 -8.36 4.46
C VAL A 75 -6.83 -9.22 5.47
N GLY A 76 -6.59 -10.49 5.14
CA GLY A 76 -6.13 -11.50 6.11
C GLY A 76 -4.79 -11.17 6.77
N THR A 77 -3.84 -10.60 6.02
CA THR A 77 -2.56 -10.14 6.58
C THR A 77 -2.19 -8.77 6.03
N LEU A 78 -1.90 -7.84 6.92
CA LEU A 78 -1.33 -6.55 6.60
C LEU A 78 0.12 -6.49 7.08
N VAL A 79 1.06 -6.28 6.16
CA VAL A 79 2.45 -5.95 6.47
C VAL A 79 2.57 -4.44 6.45
N VAL A 80 2.84 -3.81 7.57
CA VAL A 80 2.92 -2.36 7.69
C VAL A 80 4.37 -1.92 7.88
N ALA A 81 4.83 -1.00 7.06
CA ALA A 81 6.23 -0.57 7.03
C ALA A 81 6.35 0.95 7.15
N ASP A 82 7.11 1.41 8.15
CA ASP A 82 7.45 2.81 8.37
C ASP A 82 8.70 2.90 9.24
N PHE A 83 9.47 3.97 9.13
CA PHE A 83 10.68 4.19 9.94
C PHE A 83 10.52 5.29 11.00
N ASP A 84 9.43 6.05 10.95
CA ASP A 84 9.19 7.20 11.81
C ASP A 84 8.58 6.83 13.16
N ALA A 85 8.63 7.81 14.08
CA ALA A 85 7.83 7.84 15.30
C ALA A 85 6.59 8.74 15.14
N VAL A 86 5.61 8.53 15.99
CA VAL A 86 4.41 9.38 16.07
C VAL A 86 4.81 10.75 16.63
N ASP A 87 4.51 11.80 15.87
CA ASP A 87 4.80 13.19 16.21
C ASP A 87 3.51 14.03 16.27
N LEU A 88 3.47 15.00 17.18
CA LEU A 88 2.31 15.88 17.37
C LEU A 88 1.90 16.61 16.08
N THR A 89 2.88 17.05 15.28
CA THR A 89 2.65 17.75 14.02
C THR A 89 2.00 16.89 12.95
N ASN A 90 1.98 15.58 13.17
CA ASN A 90 1.42 14.60 12.25
C ASN A 90 -0.06 14.27 12.55
N LEU A 91 -0.49 14.42 13.80
CA LEU A 91 -1.79 13.94 14.27
C LEU A 91 -2.99 14.60 13.59
N GLN A 92 -2.81 15.81 13.05
CA GLN A 92 -3.88 16.52 12.32
C GLN A 92 -4.35 15.78 11.05
N ARG A 93 -3.54 14.79 10.53
CA ARG A 93 -3.85 14.04 9.30
C ARG A 93 -3.54 12.54 9.37
N GLN A 94 -2.78 12.08 10.34
CA GLN A 94 -2.39 10.67 10.50
C GLN A 94 -3.32 9.97 11.51
N ILE A 95 -4.57 9.75 11.11
CA ILE A 95 -5.69 9.34 11.98
C ILE A 95 -5.56 7.93 12.57
N LEU A 96 -4.58 7.15 12.17
CA LEU A 96 -4.23 5.85 12.74
C LEU A 96 -3.55 6.00 14.12
N HIS A 97 -2.94 7.16 14.36
CA HIS A 97 -2.16 7.45 15.56
C HIS A 97 -2.92 8.41 16.48
N THR A 98 -2.60 8.34 17.76
CA THR A 98 -3.29 9.09 18.82
C THR A 98 -2.30 9.81 19.73
N THR A 99 -2.75 10.81 20.48
CA THR A 99 -1.91 11.65 21.35
C THR A 99 -1.18 10.84 22.43
N ASP A 100 -1.83 9.80 22.96
CA ASP A 100 -1.25 8.90 23.97
C ASP A 100 -0.09 8.03 23.43
N ARG A 101 0.10 8.01 22.11
CA ARG A 101 1.16 7.24 21.43
C ARG A 101 2.30 8.12 20.91
N LEU A 102 2.36 9.39 21.33
CA LEU A 102 3.47 10.28 20.96
C LEU A 102 4.83 9.66 21.32
N GLY A 103 5.77 9.69 20.36
CA GLY A 103 7.10 9.09 20.47
C GLY A 103 7.16 7.58 20.24
N MET A 104 6.04 6.88 20.13
CA MET A 104 5.99 5.47 19.74
C MET A 104 6.35 5.31 18.26
N ALA A 105 7.02 4.22 17.87
CA ALA A 105 7.20 3.92 16.45
C ALA A 105 5.84 3.82 15.74
N LYS A 106 5.68 4.45 14.58
CA LYS A 106 4.40 4.43 13.82
C LYS A 106 3.92 3.01 13.55
N VAL A 107 4.84 2.08 13.28
CA VAL A 107 4.55 0.67 13.09
C VAL A 107 3.86 0.06 14.32
N ASP A 108 4.36 0.32 15.54
CA ASP A 108 3.78 -0.23 16.76
C ASP A 108 2.42 0.38 17.06
N SER A 109 2.31 1.68 16.87
CA SER A 109 1.04 2.39 16.99
C SER A 109 0.00 1.85 16.01
N ALA A 110 0.41 1.55 14.76
CA ALA A 110 -0.44 0.96 13.75
C ALA A 110 -0.91 -0.45 14.13
N ILE A 111 0.01 -1.33 14.56
CA ILE A 111 -0.33 -2.69 14.99
C ILE A 111 -1.42 -2.65 16.07
N GLN A 112 -1.23 -1.85 17.13
CA GLN A 112 -2.20 -1.73 18.21
C GLN A 112 -3.57 -1.24 17.72
N ALA A 113 -3.60 -0.24 16.83
CA ALA A 113 -4.84 0.32 16.30
C ALA A 113 -5.58 -0.69 15.41
N LEU A 114 -4.86 -1.36 14.52
CA LEU A 114 -5.45 -2.29 13.55
C LEU A 114 -5.95 -3.58 14.21
N GLU A 115 -5.21 -4.14 15.18
CA GLU A 115 -5.64 -5.29 15.97
C GLU A 115 -6.86 -4.97 16.84
N THR A 116 -6.93 -3.74 17.38
CA THR A 116 -8.12 -3.28 18.13
C THR A 116 -9.33 -3.15 17.21
N LEU A 117 -9.14 -2.63 15.98
CA LEU A 117 -10.22 -2.45 15.01
C LEU A 117 -10.75 -3.81 14.50
N ASN A 118 -9.83 -4.71 14.14
CA ASN A 118 -10.19 -6.03 13.63
C ASN A 118 -9.20 -7.11 14.11
N PRO A 119 -9.50 -7.82 15.21
CA PRO A 119 -8.61 -8.84 15.78
C PRO A 119 -8.46 -10.09 14.90
N GLU A 120 -9.23 -10.22 13.82
CA GLU A 120 -9.09 -11.33 12.87
C GLU A 120 -8.01 -11.09 11.81
N VAL A 121 -7.57 -9.84 11.67
CA VAL A 121 -6.50 -9.46 10.72
C VAL A 121 -5.15 -9.61 11.39
N ARG A 122 -4.26 -10.35 10.74
CA ARG A 122 -2.88 -10.45 11.18
C ARG A 122 -2.11 -9.21 10.74
N VAL A 123 -1.49 -8.51 11.69
CA VAL A 123 -0.66 -7.34 11.40
C VAL A 123 0.81 -7.66 11.69
N GLU A 124 1.66 -7.49 10.68
CA GLU A 124 3.11 -7.68 10.79
C GLU A 124 3.80 -6.34 10.55
N GLY A 125 4.77 -5.99 11.41
CA GLY A 125 5.45 -4.70 11.34
C GLY A 125 6.87 -4.78 10.83
N TYR A 126 7.26 -3.86 9.95
CA TYR A 126 8.64 -3.62 9.55
C TYR A 126 9.06 -2.19 9.94
N ARG A 127 10.04 -2.09 10.84
CA ARG A 127 10.59 -0.82 11.31
C ARG A 127 11.92 -0.56 10.60
N GLY A 128 11.90 0.24 9.57
CA GLY A 128 13.12 0.58 8.84
C GLY A 128 12.84 1.29 7.54
N LEU A 129 13.88 1.85 6.97
CA LEU A 129 13.84 2.41 5.63
C LEU A 129 13.58 1.29 4.62
N ILE A 130 12.76 1.59 3.65
CA ILE A 130 12.48 0.70 2.53
C ILE A 130 13.46 1.01 1.42
N ASP A 131 14.32 0.04 1.12
CA ASP A 131 15.34 0.09 0.07
C ASP A 131 15.33 -1.22 -0.76
N GLY A 132 16.24 -1.29 -1.72
CA GLY A 132 16.34 -2.45 -2.61
C GLY A 132 16.67 -3.76 -1.90
N ASP A 133 17.34 -3.71 -0.76
CA ASP A 133 17.85 -4.89 -0.05
C ASP A 133 16.76 -5.56 0.80
N CYS A 134 15.86 -4.78 1.41
CA CYS A 134 14.78 -5.31 2.23
C CYS A 134 13.55 -5.77 1.42
N LEU A 135 13.34 -5.20 0.24
CA LEU A 135 12.15 -5.44 -0.58
C LEU A 135 11.92 -6.91 -0.97
N PRO A 136 12.92 -7.70 -1.38
CA PRO A 136 12.67 -9.11 -1.70
C PRO A 136 12.04 -9.91 -0.55
N GLY A 137 12.46 -9.65 0.69
CA GLY A 137 11.89 -10.28 1.88
C GLY A 137 10.49 -9.78 2.22
N LEU A 138 10.25 -8.47 2.05
CA LEU A 138 8.94 -7.86 2.32
C LEU A 138 7.88 -8.22 1.29
N LEU A 139 8.27 -8.46 0.04
CA LEU A 139 7.39 -8.84 -1.06
C LEU A 139 7.10 -10.35 -1.11
N ALA A 140 7.74 -11.15 -0.27
CA ALA A 140 7.45 -12.57 -0.23
C ALA A 140 5.99 -12.84 0.13
N ASP A 141 5.29 -13.59 -0.72
CA ASP A 141 3.87 -13.94 -0.56
C ASP A 141 2.90 -12.75 -0.49
N VAL A 142 3.28 -11.57 -0.99
CA VAL A 142 2.44 -10.36 -1.04
C VAL A 142 1.61 -10.35 -2.32
N ASP A 143 0.31 -10.13 -2.20
CA ASP A 143 -0.64 -10.07 -3.32
C ASP A 143 -0.79 -8.66 -3.91
N ALA A 144 -0.55 -7.62 -3.10
CA ALA A 144 -0.60 -6.21 -3.53
C ALA A 144 0.25 -5.33 -2.62
N VAL A 145 0.78 -4.24 -3.17
CA VAL A 145 1.52 -3.21 -2.42
C VAL A 145 0.77 -1.89 -2.48
N VAL A 146 0.60 -1.26 -1.32
CA VAL A 146 0.11 0.12 -1.20
C VAL A 146 1.29 1.04 -0.94
N ASP A 147 1.57 1.91 -1.88
CA ASP A 147 2.56 2.98 -1.78
C ASP A 147 1.89 4.25 -1.23
N ALA A 148 2.13 4.52 0.04
CA ALA A 148 1.69 5.70 0.76
C ALA A 148 2.88 6.53 1.29
N CYS A 149 4.08 6.32 0.71
CA CYS A 149 5.29 7.06 1.09
C CYS A 149 5.33 8.45 0.46
N ASP A 150 6.21 9.30 0.99
CA ASP A 150 6.30 10.72 0.63
C ASP A 150 7.63 11.09 -0.06
N ASN A 151 8.43 10.10 -0.47
CA ASN A 151 9.72 10.32 -1.11
C ASN A 151 9.88 9.48 -2.39
N PHE A 152 10.54 10.07 -3.39
CA PHE A 152 10.74 9.43 -4.69
C PHE A 152 11.66 8.21 -4.64
N ALA A 153 12.68 8.22 -3.79
CA ALA A 153 13.63 7.10 -3.72
C ALA A 153 12.93 5.78 -3.38
N THR A 154 12.09 5.78 -2.32
CA THR A 154 11.28 4.62 -1.94
C THR A 154 10.28 4.23 -3.03
N ARG A 155 9.62 5.20 -3.67
CA ARG A 155 8.66 4.93 -4.75
C ARG A 155 9.31 4.23 -5.95
N PHE A 156 10.48 4.69 -6.39
CA PHE A 156 11.22 4.04 -7.47
C PHE A 156 11.70 2.64 -7.09
N ALA A 157 12.16 2.44 -5.85
CA ALA A 157 12.56 1.13 -5.36
C ALA A 157 11.37 0.16 -5.33
N LEU A 158 10.23 0.58 -4.79
CA LEU A 158 8.98 -0.19 -4.79
C LEU A 158 8.53 -0.54 -6.21
N ASN A 159 8.50 0.45 -7.11
CA ASN A 159 8.13 0.23 -8.51
C ASN A 159 8.99 -0.84 -9.17
N ALA A 160 10.31 -0.72 -9.05
CA ALA A 160 11.23 -1.67 -9.66
C ALA A 160 11.07 -3.08 -9.07
N ALA A 161 10.85 -3.20 -7.75
CA ALA A 161 10.66 -4.48 -7.09
C ALA A 161 9.30 -5.10 -7.45
N CYS A 162 8.22 -4.33 -7.46
CA CYS A 162 6.88 -4.79 -7.83
C CYS A 162 6.82 -5.27 -9.28
N GLN A 163 7.47 -4.54 -10.21
CA GLN A 163 7.55 -4.95 -11.62
C GLN A 163 8.30 -6.28 -11.78
N ARG A 164 9.44 -6.46 -11.12
CA ARG A 164 10.18 -7.74 -11.15
C ARG A 164 9.38 -8.90 -10.58
N SER A 165 8.64 -8.67 -9.50
CA SER A 165 7.84 -9.70 -8.81
C SER A 165 6.44 -9.86 -9.40
N ARG A 166 6.05 -9.04 -10.39
CA ARG A 166 4.70 -9.00 -10.98
C ARG A 166 3.60 -8.80 -9.94
N ILE A 167 3.87 -7.97 -8.95
CA ILE A 167 2.93 -7.61 -7.89
C ILE A 167 2.31 -6.24 -8.24
N PRO A 168 0.99 -6.07 -8.19
CA PRO A 168 0.35 -4.79 -8.40
C PRO A 168 0.74 -3.78 -7.31
N LEU A 169 1.05 -2.54 -7.74
CA LEU A 169 1.40 -1.41 -6.90
C LEU A 169 0.30 -0.36 -6.97
N ILE A 170 -0.39 -0.12 -5.87
CA ILE A 170 -1.40 0.92 -5.73
C ILE A 170 -0.73 2.14 -5.12
N SER A 171 -0.56 3.20 -5.91
CA SER A 171 0.23 4.37 -5.51
C SER A 171 -0.63 5.62 -5.40
N GLY A 172 -0.42 6.37 -4.33
CA GLY A 172 -1.08 7.65 -4.09
C GLY A 172 -0.11 8.74 -3.65
N ALA A 173 -0.49 9.99 -3.92
CA ALA A 173 0.20 11.16 -3.41
C ALA A 173 -0.80 12.27 -3.09
N ALA A 174 -0.46 13.14 -2.15
CA ALA A 174 -1.21 14.35 -1.85
C ALA A 174 -0.25 15.47 -1.42
N ILE A 175 -0.48 16.66 -1.95
CA ILE A 175 0.28 17.88 -1.60
C ILE A 175 -0.67 19.07 -1.67
N ARG A 176 -0.58 20.01 -0.75
CA ARG A 176 -1.48 21.16 -0.67
C ARG A 176 -2.95 20.71 -0.66
N ALA A 177 -3.69 20.98 -1.72
CA ALA A 177 -5.07 20.54 -1.91
C ALA A 177 -5.23 19.58 -3.11
N GLU A 178 -4.12 19.10 -3.66
CA GLU A 178 -4.10 18.23 -4.83
C GLU A 178 -3.73 16.79 -4.44
N GLY A 179 -4.47 15.83 -4.97
CA GLY A 179 -4.26 14.41 -4.76
C GLY A 179 -4.18 13.64 -6.07
N GLN A 180 -3.50 12.49 -6.03
CA GLN A 180 -3.49 11.58 -7.17
C GLN A 180 -3.47 10.12 -6.71
N VAL A 181 -4.09 9.24 -7.51
CA VAL A 181 -4.09 7.79 -7.30
C VAL A 181 -3.98 7.07 -8.63
N THR A 182 -3.22 5.99 -8.68
CA THR A 182 -3.15 5.07 -9.82
C THR A 182 -2.87 3.64 -9.35
N VAL A 183 -3.11 2.68 -10.24
CA VAL A 183 -2.73 1.28 -10.07
C VAL A 183 -1.73 0.91 -11.17
N PHE A 184 -0.55 0.48 -10.79
CA PHE A 184 0.45 -0.13 -11.67
C PHE A 184 0.27 -1.64 -11.59
N PRO A 185 -0.16 -2.31 -12.67
CA PRO A 185 -0.61 -3.70 -12.58
C PRO A 185 0.51 -4.74 -12.40
N GLY A 186 1.79 -4.34 -12.51
CA GLY A 186 2.92 -5.27 -12.46
C GLY A 186 3.04 -6.19 -13.67
N THR A 187 2.31 -5.90 -14.75
CA THR A 187 2.34 -6.69 -16.00
C THR A 187 3.28 -6.07 -17.02
N PRO A 188 3.88 -6.87 -17.94
CA PRO A 188 4.83 -6.36 -18.93
C PRO A 188 4.28 -5.28 -19.87
N ASP A 189 2.96 -5.27 -20.11
CA ASP A 189 2.31 -4.32 -21.04
C ASP A 189 1.61 -3.17 -20.31
N GLY A 190 1.66 -3.17 -18.97
CA GLY A 190 1.07 -2.12 -18.15
C GLY A 190 2.05 -0.99 -17.85
N PRO A 191 1.54 0.24 -17.63
CA PRO A 191 2.39 1.34 -17.18
C PRO A 191 2.95 1.05 -15.80
N CYS A 192 4.11 1.64 -15.51
CA CYS A 192 4.72 1.60 -14.18
C CYS A 192 4.96 3.03 -13.66
N TYR A 193 5.39 3.18 -12.42
CA TYR A 193 5.65 4.48 -11.81
C TYR A 193 6.64 5.32 -12.63
N GLN A 194 7.64 4.69 -13.26
CA GLN A 194 8.62 5.37 -14.09
C GLN A 194 8.09 5.84 -15.46
N CYS A 195 6.96 5.31 -15.93
CA CYS A 195 6.24 5.87 -17.08
C CYS A 195 5.58 7.21 -16.75
N LEU A 196 5.15 7.39 -15.49
CA LEU A 196 4.54 8.62 -15.01
C LEU A 196 5.59 9.66 -14.61
N TYR A 197 6.65 9.23 -13.93
CA TYR A 197 7.73 10.07 -13.41
C TYR A 197 9.09 9.61 -13.92
N PRO A 198 9.62 10.23 -15.00
CA PRO A 198 11.00 9.99 -15.42
C PRO A 198 11.98 10.35 -14.30
N ARG A 199 13.04 9.56 -14.12
CA ARG A 199 14.01 9.72 -13.02
C ARG A 199 14.77 11.05 -13.01
N GLU A 200 14.84 11.76 -14.15
CA GLU A 200 15.66 12.96 -14.29
C GLU A 200 14.92 14.20 -13.76
N GLY A 201 15.54 14.91 -12.82
CA GLY A 201 15.19 16.29 -12.45
C GLY A 201 14.05 16.48 -11.44
N GLN A 202 13.64 15.47 -10.71
CA GLN A 202 12.55 15.62 -9.73
C GLN A 202 13.10 15.98 -8.35
N ALA A 203 12.79 17.20 -7.90
CA ALA A 203 12.97 17.60 -6.50
C ALA A 203 11.85 16.99 -5.64
N ASP A 204 12.19 16.45 -4.48
CA ASP A 204 11.21 16.00 -3.48
C ASP A 204 10.44 17.21 -2.94
N GLU A 205 9.28 17.51 -3.52
CA GLU A 205 8.30 18.36 -2.87
C GLU A 205 7.51 17.53 -1.87
N THR A 206 7.88 17.63 -0.60
CA THR A 206 7.22 16.91 0.47
C THR A 206 6.07 17.72 1.09
N CYS A 207 5.07 17.04 1.65
CA CYS A 207 3.99 17.68 2.42
C CYS A 207 4.53 18.49 3.61
N SER A 208 5.69 18.13 4.15
CA SER A 208 6.34 18.85 5.24
C SER A 208 6.72 20.29 4.86
N ASN A 209 7.08 20.52 3.60
CA ASN A 209 7.51 21.84 3.12
C ASN A 209 6.35 22.68 2.55
N ASN A 210 5.28 22.02 2.06
CA ASN A 210 4.21 22.69 1.32
C ASN A 210 2.85 22.70 2.04
N GLY A 211 2.71 21.96 3.15
CA GLY A 211 1.43 21.74 3.81
C GLY A 211 0.52 20.81 3.00
N VAL A 212 -0.55 20.34 3.64
CA VAL A 212 -1.58 19.51 2.99
C VAL A 212 -2.91 19.65 3.72
N LEU A 213 -3.99 19.70 2.96
CA LEU A 213 -5.35 19.69 3.49
C LEU A 213 -5.64 18.30 4.11
N ALA A 214 -5.88 18.27 5.42
CA ALA A 214 -6.00 17.00 6.17
C ALA A 214 -7.04 16.02 5.58
N PRO A 215 -8.29 16.39 5.27
CA PRO A 215 -9.25 15.47 4.67
C PRO A 215 -8.82 14.91 3.32
N LEU A 216 -8.01 15.62 2.54
CA LEU A 216 -7.53 15.15 1.23
C LEU A 216 -6.73 13.86 1.37
N VAL A 217 -5.82 13.78 2.35
CA VAL A 217 -5.05 12.54 2.55
C VAL A 217 -5.96 11.38 2.97
N GLY A 218 -7.07 11.69 3.67
CA GLY A 218 -8.12 10.73 3.98
C GLY A 218 -8.83 10.21 2.74
N ILE A 219 -9.22 11.10 1.82
CA ILE A 219 -9.86 10.76 0.54
C ILE A 219 -8.91 9.88 -0.29
N VAL A 220 -7.67 10.31 -0.49
CA VAL A 220 -6.66 9.56 -1.25
C VAL A 220 -6.43 8.18 -0.64
N GLY A 221 -6.24 8.08 0.69
CA GLY A 221 -6.01 6.81 1.36
C GLY A 221 -7.22 5.87 1.31
N ALA A 222 -8.45 6.40 1.37
CA ALA A 222 -9.67 5.61 1.18
C ALA A 222 -9.76 5.07 -0.26
N ILE A 223 -9.37 5.85 -1.27
CA ILE A 223 -9.30 5.39 -2.66
C ILE A 223 -8.21 4.34 -2.82
N LEU A 224 -7.05 4.48 -2.19
CA LEU A 224 -6.01 3.44 -2.18
C LEU A 224 -6.56 2.11 -1.64
N ALA A 225 -7.30 2.14 -0.53
CA ALA A 225 -7.95 0.94 0.01
C ALA A 225 -8.98 0.35 -0.95
N ALA A 226 -9.82 1.18 -1.56
CA ALA A 226 -10.82 0.73 -2.54
C ALA A 226 -10.17 0.08 -3.76
N GLU A 227 -9.12 0.68 -4.31
CA GLU A 227 -8.35 0.11 -5.43
C GLU A 227 -7.69 -1.22 -5.04
N THR A 228 -7.12 -1.31 -3.83
CA THR A 228 -6.53 -2.54 -3.31
C THR A 228 -7.58 -3.65 -3.20
N ILE A 229 -8.76 -3.35 -2.64
CA ILE A 229 -9.87 -4.32 -2.57
C ILE A 229 -10.29 -4.79 -3.97
N LYS A 230 -10.42 -3.88 -4.94
CA LYS A 230 -10.75 -4.22 -6.33
C LYS A 230 -9.69 -5.12 -6.97
N VAL A 231 -8.42 -4.81 -6.77
CA VAL A 231 -7.31 -5.64 -7.27
C VAL A 231 -7.38 -7.06 -6.69
N LEU A 232 -7.59 -7.20 -5.37
CA LEU A 232 -7.60 -8.49 -4.69
C LEU A 232 -8.83 -9.34 -5.02
N THR A 233 -9.99 -8.69 -5.19
CA THR A 233 -11.27 -9.38 -5.41
C THR A 233 -11.61 -9.54 -6.88
N GLY A 234 -11.03 -8.73 -7.77
CA GLY A 234 -11.44 -8.62 -9.16
C GLY A 234 -12.75 -7.84 -9.35
N ALA A 235 -13.21 -7.10 -8.34
CA ALA A 235 -14.45 -6.34 -8.38
C ALA A 235 -14.30 -5.06 -9.23
N GLY A 236 -15.24 -4.84 -10.14
CA GLY A 236 -15.32 -3.60 -10.92
C GLY A 236 -14.12 -3.35 -11.84
N GLN A 237 -13.79 -2.07 -12.04
CA GLN A 237 -12.65 -1.62 -12.86
C GLN A 237 -11.67 -0.88 -11.97
N THR A 238 -10.40 -1.27 -12.02
CA THR A 238 -9.32 -0.59 -11.31
C THR A 238 -8.81 0.62 -12.08
N LEU A 239 -8.01 1.45 -11.44
CA LEU A 239 -7.28 2.57 -12.07
C LEU A 239 -6.04 2.08 -12.87
N ALA A 240 -5.94 0.81 -13.22
CA ALA A 240 -4.87 0.33 -14.08
C ALA A 240 -4.92 1.04 -15.45
N GLY A 241 -3.81 1.67 -15.84
CA GLY A 241 -3.73 2.48 -17.07
C GLY A 241 -4.42 3.85 -16.99
N HIS A 242 -4.81 4.30 -15.79
CA HIS A 242 -5.39 5.62 -15.55
C HIS A 242 -4.76 6.28 -14.33
N LEU A 243 -4.62 7.59 -14.38
CA LEU A 243 -4.25 8.45 -13.25
C LEU A 243 -5.48 9.24 -12.83
N LEU A 244 -5.97 9.02 -11.61
CA LEU A 244 -6.98 9.85 -10.99
C LEU A 244 -6.33 11.07 -10.35
N LEU A 245 -6.72 12.25 -10.78
CA LEU A 245 -6.35 13.53 -10.17
C LEU A 245 -7.53 14.06 -9.35
N ILE A 246 -7.24 14.67 -8.22
CA ILE A 246 -8.20 15.19 -7.26
C ILE A 246 -7.79 16.62 -6.90
N ASP A 247 -8.68 17.58 -7.11
CA ASP A 247 -8.58 18.93 -6.55
C ASP A 247 -9.60 19.05 -5.40
N ALA A 248 -9.11 19.11 -4.17
CA ALA A 248 -9.98 19.14 -3.00
C ALA A 248 -10.58 20.52 -2.70
N LEU A 249 -10.12 21.59 -3.35
CA LEU A 249 -10.72 22.90 -3.19
C LEU A 249 -11.95 23.09 -4.09
N THR A 250 -11.91 22.49 -5.27
CA THR A 250 -13.03 22.53 -6.24
C THR A 250 -13.87 21.25 -6.21
N MET A 251 -13.40 20.22 -5.51
CA MET A 251 -13.95 18.85 -5.49
C MET A 251 -14.03 18.24 -6.89
N GLU A 252 -13.05 18.55 -7.74
CA GLU A 252 -12.97 18.01 -9.08
C GLU A 252 -12.14 16.72 -9.10
N PHE A 253 -12.67 15.69 -9.78
CA PHE A 253 -12.03 14.39 -9.97
C PHE A 253 -11.88 14.16 -11.47
N ARG A 254 -10.64 13.95 -11.93
CA ARG A 254 -10.33 13.69 -13.34
C ARG A 254 -9.55 12.41 -13.50
N ALA A 255 -10.04 11.47 -14.30
CA ALA A 255 -9.28 10.29 -14.68
C ALA A 255 -8.60 10.52 -16.05
N LEU A 256 -7.28 10.52 -16.06
CA LEU A 256 -6.48 10.66 -17.27
C LEU A 256 -5.95 9.28 -17.68
N ARG A 257 -5.87 9.03 -18.99
CA ARG A 257 -5.24 7.82 -19.50
C ARG A 257 -3.73 7.86 -19.23
N LEU A 258 -3.19 6.79 -18.68
CA LEU A 258 -1.77 6.60 -18.42
C LEU A 258 -1.27 5.41 -19.26
N PRO A 259 -0.70 5.67 -20.45
CA PRO A 259 -0.14 4.60 -21.26
C PRO A 259 1.22 4.14 -20.73
N ALA A 260 1.57 2.88 -21.01
CA ALA A 260 2.94 2.43 -20.84
C ALA A 260 3.87 3.16 -21.83
N ASP A 261 5.05 3.58 -21.36
CA ASP A 261 6.09 4.12 -22.21
C ASP A 261 6.87 2.97 -22.88
N PRO A 262 6.86 2.85 -24.21
CA PRO A 262 7.59 1.80 -24.90
C PRO A 262 9.12 1.84 -24.69
N ALA A 263 9.64 2.99 -24.25
CA ALA A 263 11.05 3.18 -23.94
C ALA A 263 11.38 3.07 -22.44
N CYS A 264 10.37 2.78 -21.60
CA CYS A 264 10.57 2.69 -20.15
C CYS A 264 11.61 1.61 -19.80
N PRO A 265 12.67 1.95 -19.04
CA PRO A 265 13.71 0.98 -18.71
C PRO A 265 13.26 -0.09 -17.71
N ILE A 266 12.09 0.07 -17.08
CA ILE A 266 11.60 -0.81 -16.05
C ILE A 266 10.53 -1.78 -16.56
N CYS A 267 9.51 -1.31 -17.29
CA CYS A 267 8.36 -2.12 -17.68
C CYS A 267 8.33 -2.46 -19.18
N SER A 268 9.21 -1.88 -20.04
CA SER A 268 9.22 -2.26 -21.45
C SER A 268 9.80 -3.67 -21.63
N SER A 269 9.27 -4.44 -22.58
CA SER A 269 9.78 -5.77 -22.96
C SER A 269 11.24 -5.76 -23.46
N ARG A 270 11.81 -4.57 -23.67
CA ARG A 270 13.24 -4.38 -23.95
C ARG A 270 14.10 -4.44 -22.68
N GLY A 271 13.48 -4.35 -21.47
CA GLY A 271 14.15 -4.43 -20.17
C GLY A 271 14.58 -5.83 -19.74
N ASP A 272 14.13 -6.89 -20.41
CA ASP A 272 14.53 -8.29 -20.13
C ASP A 272 16.01 -8.60 -20.43
N ARG A 273 16.82 -7.60 -20.78
CA ARG A 273 18.28 -7.73 -20.98
C ARG A 273 19.12 -7.44 -19.74
N TRP A 274 18.52 -7.49 -18.55
CA TRP A 274 19.26 -7.47 -17.27
C TRP A 274 19.56 -8.87 -16.73
N SER A 275 19.49 -9.91 -17.56
CA SER A 275 20.09 -11.20 -17.26
C SER A 275 21.55 -11.16 -17.69
N ASP A 276 22.45 -11.46 -16.76
CA ASP A 276 23.85 -11.81 -16.95
C ASP A 276 24.83 -10.70 -17.38
N LYS A 277 25.21 -9.86 -16.41
CA LYS A 277 26.60 -9.39 -16.34
C LYS A 277 27.05 -9.31 -14.88
N GLY A 278 27.81 -10.37 -14.52
CA GLY A 278 28.87 -10.40 -13.51
C GLY A 278 28.47 -10.42 -12.05
#